data_c69e6085d65f3915df88c4b6ddba7b44
#
_entry.id   c69e6085d65f3915df88c4b6ddba7b44
#
_cell.length_a   1.000
_cell.length_b   1.000
_cell.length_c   1.000
_cell.angle_alpha   90.00
_cell.angle_beta   90.00
_cell.angle_gamma   90.00
#
_symmetry.space_group_name_H-M   'P 1'
#
loop_
_entity.id
_entity.type
_entity.pdbx_description
1 polymer ?
#
loop_
_entity_poly.entity_id
_entity_poly.type
_entity_poly.pdbx_seq_one_letter_code
_entity_poly.pdbx_strand_id
1 'polypeptide(L)'
;MRRQRTALVLTLFIILAALTTGIPATAASTSTTVIEALDRSAHPLRTVEPGGDTGDLRPLDRMIGDARVVGLGEATHSSHDFFALKDRVFRHLVEKKDFRTFALEAPWSTGLRLNDYVRYGKGDPRRIMREEFQRDYLWWNNTDYLRLLEWMRAYNVRHPDDPVQFMGDDFAWAGPELYDQVTRYVARAHPGLLARFTELYRGLRPTQATGAYIDQYLKKPYAERKDMAARTGEALKLLRQQSPGADRPAYDWAVRQATAVDQTARGYAFDFEDERQLSAAMRYRDSVMADNVAWWAERTGTKVLLSAHNAHVAYVPDDPAHYPKMQGAFLRDRLGDAYVSVGFTFYRGSFNATAPDEKVRRFTLGPAAPGNNESTLDRVRHQDYVVDLRTAPRPARPWLREARPTRSIGTAYPWPEYDIALARSHDVLIHLHRVEAATLRDR
;
A
#
# COMPACT_ATOMS: atom_id res chain seq x y z
N MET A 1 35.65 -18.80 -12.28
CA MET A 1 36.26 -18.10 -11.13
C MET A 1 35.57 -16.75 -10.99
N ARG A 2 34.57 -16.64 -10.16
CA ARG A 2 33.92 -15.36 -9.81
C ARG A 2 33.97 -15.22 -8.29
N ARG A 3 34.59 -14.13 -7.87
CA ARG A 3 34.87 -13.81 -6.48
C ARG A 3 33.61 -13.37 -5.77
N GLN A 4 33.29 -14.06 -4.68
CA GLN A 4 32.42 -13.58 -3.62
C GLN A 4 33.00 -12.28 -3.06
N ARG A 5 32.23 -11.21 -3.03
CA ARG A 5 32.55 -10.02 -2.25
C ARG A 5 31.81 -10.11 -0.92
N THR A 6 32.58 -10.43 0.07
CA THR A 6 32.28 -10.50 1.48
C THR A 6 31.88 -9.13 2.01
N ALA A 7 30.75 -9.02 2.64
CA ALA A 7 30.35 -7.84 3.42
C ALA A 7 31.32 -7.69 4.61
N LEU A 8 31.99 -6.55 4.68
CA LEU A 8 32.91 -6.20 5.76
C LEU A 8 32.09 -5.61 6.91
N VAL A 9 31.88 -6.40 7.96
CA VAL A 9 31.34 -5.94 9.24
C VAL A 9 32.44 -5.22 9.98
N LEU A 10 32.38 -3.91 10.10
CA LEU A 10 33.25 -3.12 10.97
C LEU A 10 32.66 -3.14 12.38
N THR A 11 33.25 -3.95 13.25
CA THR A 11 32.94 -3.96 14.68
C THR A 11 33.67 -2.79 15.36
N LEU A 12 32.94 -1.74 15.68
CA LEU A 12 33.47 -0.64 16.50
C LEU A 12 33.11 -0.90 17.97
N PHE A 13 34.10 -1.20 18.78
CA PHE A 13 33.99 -1.22 20.24
C PHE A 13 33.82 0.22 20.75
N ILE A 14 32.66 0.58 21.26
CA ILE A 14 32.46 1.81 22.01
C ILE A 14 32.44 1.46 23.50
N ILE A 15 33.39 2.06 24.21
CA ILE A 15 33.53 2.02 25.66
C ILE A 15 32.32 2.68 26.30
N LEU A 16 31.60 1.92 27.13
CA LEU A 16 30.42 2.37 27.86
C LEU A 16 30.87 3.25 29.04
N ALA A 17 30.88 4.55 28.88
CA ALA A 17 30.91 5.48 30.00
C ALA A 17 29.48 5.74 30.46
N ALA A 18 29.10 5.17 31.62
CA ALA A 18 27.83 5.44 32.26
C ALA A 18 27.77 6.90 32.74
N LEU A 19 27.25 7.78 31.90
CA LEU A 19 26.79 9.10 32.32
C LEU A 19 25.30 8.97 32.69
N THR A 20 25.00 8.95 33.97
CA THR A 20 23.66 9.18 34.51
C THR A 20 23.27 10.63 34.24
N THR A 21 22.80 10.92 33.05
CA THR A 21 22.17 12.21 32.76
C THR A 21 20.73 12.15 33.24
N GLY A 22 20.46 12.82 34.37
CA GLY A 22 19.09 13.08 34.81
C GLY A 22 18.30 13.71 33.65
N ILE A 23 17.15 13.18 33.34
CA ILE A 23 16.22 13.72 32.35
C ILE A 23 15.93 15.17 32.78
N PRO A 24 16.20 16.19 31.95
CA PRO A 24 15.93 17.55 32.35
C PRO A 24 14.43 17.72 32.63
N ALA A 25 14.08 18.33 33.74
CA ALA A 25 12.70 18.51 34.21
C ALA A 25 11.79 19.17 33.13
N THR A 26 12.36 19.95 32.24
CA THR A 26 11.68 20.54 31.08
C THR A 26 11.18 19.52 30.06
N ALA A 27 11.93 18.46 29.78
CA ALA A 27 11.51 17.41 28.84
C ALA A 27 10.35 16.56 29.42
N ALA A 28 10.39 16.27 30.72
CA ALA A 28 9.31 15.55 31.42
C ALA A 28 8.01 16.38 31.47
N SER A 29 8.10 17.68 31.73
CA SER A 29 6.96 18.61 31.75
C SER A 29 6.32 18.74 30.34
N THR A 30 7.11 18.86 29.29
CA THR A 30 6.62 18.94 27.90
C THR A 30 5.89 17.68 27.49
N SER A 31 6.41 16.49 27.85
CA SER A 31 5.77 15.21 27.54
C SER A 31 4.41 15.07 28.23
N THR A 32 4.26 15.46 29.50
CA THR A 32 3.00 15.40 30.23
C THR A 32 1.94 16.29 29.57
N THR A 33 2.30 17.53 29.22
CA THR A 33 1.38 18.48 28.57
C THR A 33 0.93 17.98 27.20
N VAL A 34 1.81 17.30 26.43
CA VAL A 34 1.46 16.69 25.14
C VAL A 34 0.47 15.55 25.32
N ILE A 35 0.71 14.64 26.29
CA ILE A 35 -0.18 13.51 26.59
C ILE A 35 -1.56 14.00 27.00
N GLU A 36 -1.67 14.96 27.93
CA GLU A 36 -2.93 15.55 28.34
C GLU A 36 -3.68 16.23 27.16
N ALA A 37 -2.95 16.82 26.24
CA ALA A 37 -3.54 17.40 25.03
C ALA A 37 -4.12 16.33 24.11
N LEU A 38 -3.38 15.23 23.89
CA LEU A 38 -3.84 14.09 23.09
C LEU A 38 -5.01 13.36 23.76
N ASP A 39 -5.01 13.19 25.08
CA ASP A 39 -6.12 12.59 25.85
C ASP A 39 -7.47 13.29 25.58
N ARG A 40 -7.45 14.60 25.38
CA ARG A 40 -8.66 15.39 25.10
C ARG A 40 -9.19 15.22 23.67
N SER A 41 -8.36 14.77 22.74
CA SER A 41 -8.70 14.64 21.31
C SER A 41 -8.68 13.21 20.79
N ALA A 42 -8.15 12.27 21.56
CA ALA A 42 -8.16 10.86 21.24
C ALA A 42 -9.56 10.26 21.42
N HIS A 43 -9.98 9.46 20.46
CA HIS A 43 -11.23 8.72 20.48
C HIS A 43 -10.93 7.23 20.56
N PRO A 44 -11.38 6.51 21.62
CA PRO A 44 -11.05 5.11 21.81
C PRO A 44 -11.63 4.23 20.71
N LEU A 45 -10.86 3.24 20.30
CA LEU A 45 -11.30 2.11 19.49
C LEU A 45 -11.58 0.93 20.43
N ARG A 46 -12.74 0.29 20.26
CA ARG A 46 -13.17 -0.81 21.14
C ARG A 46 -12.62 -2.16 20.73
N THR A 47 -12.38 -2.32 19.43
CA THR A 47 -11.83 -3.53 18.83
C THR A 47 -11.28 -3.26 17.44
N VAL A 48 -10.36 -4.09 17.00
CA VAL A 48 -9.87 -4.11 15.60
C VAL A 48 -10.70 -5.05 14.74
N GLU A 49 -11.43 -6.00 15.36
CA GLU A 49 -12.13 -7.06 14.65
C GLU A 49 -13.29 -6.53 13.80
N PRO A 50 -13.42 -7.00 12.53
CA PRO A 50 -14.52 -6.64 11.67
C PRO A 50 -15.83 -7.28 12.13
N GLY A 51 -16.90 -6.51 12.09
CA GLY A 51 -18.23 -6.90 12.55
C GLY A 51 -18.67 -6.21 13.82
N GLY A 52 -19.89 -6.46 14.28
CA GLY A 52 -20.49 -5.83 15.44
C GLY A 52 -20.76 -4.33 15.27
N ASP A 53 -20.94 -3.65 16.41
CA ASP A 53 -21.20 -2.21 16.43
C ASP A 53 -19.94 -1.40 16.06
N THR A 54 -20.12 -0.44 15.15
CA THR A 54 -19.08 0.47 14.66
C THR A 54 -19.22 1.89 15.21
N GLY A 55 -19.95 2.09 16.30
CA GLY A 55 -20.21 3.40 16.90
C GLY A 55 -18.95 4.16 17.35
N ASP A 56 -17.87 3.44 17.67
CA ASP A 56 -16.56 3.99 18.00
C ASP A 56 -15.79 4.50 16.75
N LEU A 57 -16.19 4.14 15.54
CA LEU A 57 -15.64 4.67 14.29
C LEU A 57 -16.30 6.00 13.84
N ARG A 58 -17.42 6.44 14.46
CA ARG A 58 -18.07 7.72 14.12
C ARG A 58 -17.16 8.95 14.18
N PRO A 59 -16.17 9.08 15.07
CA PRO A 59 -15.21 10.17 15.01
C PRO A 59 -14.44 10.18 13.68
N LEU A 60 -14.09 9.02 13.14
CA LEU A 60 -13.40 8.89 11.87
C LEU A 60 -14.24 9.43 10.71
N ASP A 61 -15.58 9.32 10.73
CA ASP A 61 -16.47 9.88 9.71
C ASP A 61 -16.27 11.39 9.54
N ARG A 62 -16.11 12.12 10.67
CA ARG A 62 -15.85 13.57 10.66
C ARG A 62 -14.43 13.88 10.20
N MET A 63 -13.45 13.06 10.60
CA MET A 63 -12.05 13.24 10.21
C MET A 63 -11.84 13.02 8.71
N ILE A 64 -12.54 12.05 8.14
CA ILE A 64 -12.53 11.75 6.70
C ILE A 64 -13.32 12.80 5.91
N GLY A 65 -14.40 13.34 6.47
CA GLY A 65 -15.25 14.34 5.79
C GLY A 65 -15.79 13.81 4.45
N ASP A 66 -15.63 14.60 3.40
CA ASP A 66 -16.11 14.28 2.04
C ASP A 66 -15.00 13.71 1.13
N ALA A 67 -13.94 13.16 1.71
CA ALA A 67 -12.84 12.56 0.96
C ALA A 67 -13.35 11.50 -0.04
N ARG A 68 -12.78 11.55 -1.24
CA ARG A 68 -13.03 10.55 -2.30
C ARG A 68 -12.08 9.37 -2.20
N VAL A 69 -10.89 9.60 -1.68
CA VAL A 69 -9.87 8.57 -1.45
C VAL A 69 -9.36 8.72 -0.02
N VAL A 70 -9.38 7.65 0.74
CA VAL A 70 -8.81 7.55 2.08
C VAL A 70 -7.67 6.54 2.04
N GLY A 71 -6.44 7.02 2.21
CA GLY A 71 -5.28 6.16 2.40
C GLY A 71 -5.22 5.68 3.84
N LEU A 72 -5.38 4.38 4.06
CA LEU A 72 -5.33 3.74 5.36
C LEU A 72 -4.06 2.90 5.45
N GLY A 73 -3.11 3.38 6.23
CA GLY A 73 -1.76 2.86 6.36
C GLY A 73 -1.64 1.53 7.09
N GLU A 74 -0.44 1.11 7.32
CA GLU A 74 -0.01 0.06 8.24
C GLU A 74 1.47 0.26 8.56
N ALA A 75 1.88 -0.01 9.79
CA ALA A 75 3.27 0.13 10.21
C ALA A 75 4.09 -1.16 10.00
N THR A 76 3.45 -2.25 9.58
CA THR A 76 4.07 -3.51 9.13
C THR A 76 3.21 -4.17 8.07
N HIS A 77 3.81 -4.87 7.12
CA HIS A 77 3.06 -5.59 6.08
C HIS A 77 2.42 -6.91 6.54
N SER A 78 2.54 -7.31 7.79
CA SER A 78 1.97 -8.60 8.22
C SER A 78 1.63 -8.63 9.70
N SER A 79 0.79 -7.67 10.13
CA SER A 79 0.11 -7.71 11.43
C SER A 79 -1.40 -7.82 11.24
N HIS A 80 -1.99 -8.77 11.93
CA HIS A 80 -3.44 -9.05 11.93
C HIS A 80 -4.26 -7.81 12.26
N ASP A 81 -3.90 -7.09 13.34
CA ASP A 81 -4.70 -5.96 13.85
C ASP A 81 -4.84 -4.84 12.83
N PHE A 82 -3.80 -4.59 12.01
CA PHE A 82 -3.90 -3.61 10.94
C PHE A 82 -4.87 -4.08 9.85
N PHE A 83 -4.79 -5.33 9.43
CA PHE A 83 -5.66 -5.85 8.39
C PHE A 83 -7.12 -5.98 8.84
N ALA A 84 -7.33 -6.46 10.06
CA ALA A 84 -8.65 -6.57 10.67
C ALA A 84 -9.31 -5.19 10.82
N LEU A 85 -8.55 -4.17 11.27
CA LEU A 85 -9.09 -2.82 11.41
C LEU A 85 -9.36 -2.16 10.05
N LYS A 86 -8.53 -2.40 9.02
CA LYS A 86 -8.80 -1.95 7.65
C LYS A 86 -10.10 -2.56 7.10
N ASP A 87 -10.32 -3.86 7.31
CA ASP A 87 -11.58 -4.53 6.96
C ASP A 87 -12.76 -3.89 7.72
N ARG A 88 -12.62 -3.70 9.03
CA ARG A 88 -13.66 -3.09 9.88
C ARG A 88 -13.99 -1.66 9.44
N VAL A 89 -12.97 -0.84 9.18
CA VAL A 89 -13.15 0.53 8.67
C VAL A 89 -13.80 0.52 7.29
N PHE A 90 -13.39 -0.37 6.39
CA PHE A 90 -13.99 -0.44 5.06
C PHE A 90 -15.50 -0.77 5.13
N ARG A 91 -15.89 -1.77 5.93
CA ARG A 91 -17.32 -2.11 6.14
C ARG A 91 -18.10 -0.91 6.68
N HIS A 92 -17.54 -0.20 7.67
CA HIS A 92 -18.15 1.00 8.21
C HIS A 92 -18.32 2.08 7.14
N LEU A 93 -17.29 2.35 6.33
CA LEU A 93 -17.35 3.35 5.27
C LEU A 93 -18.30 2.96 4.14
N VAL A 94 -18.43 1.67 3.82
CA VAL A 94 -19.45 1.16 2.88
C VAL A 94 -20.85 1.48 3.37
N GLU A 95 -21.13 1.25 4.66
CA GLU A 95 -22.45 1.45 5.25
C GLU A 95 -22.80 2.92 5.52
N LYS A 96 -21.82 3.77 5.83
CA LYS A 96 -22.05 5.12 6.36
C LYS A 96 -21.58 6.24 5.47
N LYS A 97 -20.68 5.99 4.51
CA LYS A 97 -19.98 7.03 3.74
C LYS A 97 -19.96 6.77 2.23
N ASP A 98 -20.68 5.77 1.74
CA ASP A 98 -20.79 5.39 0.33
C ASP A 98 -19.45 5.01 -0.34
N PHE A 99 -18.53 4.44 0.42
CA PHE A 99 -17.35 3.83 -0.17
C PHE A 99 -17.73 2.53 -0.87
N ARG A 100 -17.19 2.32 -2.09
CA ARG A 100 -17.50 1.12 -2.89
C ARG A 100 -16.26 0.45 -3.45
N THR A 101 -15.07 0.99 -3.22
CA THR A 101 -13.83 0.35 -3.68
C THR A 101 -12.86 0.16 -2.53
N PHE A 102 -12.35 -1.07 -2.39
CA PHE A 102 -11.16 -1.40 -1.62
C PHE A 102 -9.99 -1.52 -2.59
N ALA A 103 -9.01 -0.63 -2.48
CA ALA A 103 -7.76 -0.68 -3.22
C ALA A 103 -6.67 -1.28 -2.33
N LEU A 104 -5.83 -2.15 -2.89
CA LEU A 104 -4.72 -2.77 -2.19
C LEU A 104 -3.40 -2.45 -2.90
N GLU A 105 -2.34 -2.25 -2.12
CA GLU A 105 -0.96 -2.22 -2.59
C GLU A 105 -0.56 -3.59 -3.19
N ALA A 106 -1.12 -3.87 -4.36
CA ALA A 106 -0.97 -5.14 -5.07
C ALA A 106 -1.07 -4.89 -6.57
N PRO A 107 -0.54 -5.80 -7.42
CA PRO A 107 -0.57 -5.59 -8.86
C PRO A 107 -1.97 -5.37 -9.43
N TRP A 108 -2.06 -4.48 -10.41
CA TRP A 108 -3.32 -4.15 -11.10
C TRP A 108 -4.06 -5.40 -11.62
N SER A 109 -3.35 -6.31 -12.30
CA SER A 109 -3.96 -7.54 -12.84
C SER A 109 -4.47 -8.47 -11.75
N THR A 110 -3.74 -8.59 -10.64
CA THR A 110 -4.18 -9.34 -9.46
C THR A 110 -5.49 -8.77 -8.90
N GLY A 111 -5.54 -7.42 -8.78
CA GLY A 111 -6.75 -6.72 -8.36
C GLY A 111 -7.95 -7.02 -9.25
N LEU A 112 -7.77 -7.08 -10.58
CA LEU A 112 -8.86 -7.41 -11.52
C LEU A 112 -9.37 -8.86 -11.34
N ARG A 113 -8.48 -9.83 -11.14
CA ARG A 113 -8.88 -11.22 -10.87
C ARG A 113 -9.69 -11.35 -9.58
N LEU A 114 -9.25 -10.66 -8.51
CA LEU A 114 -9.97 -10.62 -7.25
C LEU A 114 -11.30 -9.86 -7.37
N ASN A 115 -11.35 -8.79 -8.17
CA ASN A 115 -12.59 -8.07 -8.45
C ASN A 115 -13.61 -8.92 -9.21
N ASP A 116 -13.17 -9.76 -10.15
CA ASP A 116 -14.04 -10.71 -10.84
C ASP A 116 -14.68 -11.71 -9.87
N TYR A 117 -13.92 -12.17 -8.86
CA TYR A 117 -14.50 -12.97 -7.78
C TYR A 117 -15.50 -12.15 -6.94
N VAL A 118 -15.08 -10.98 -6.47
CA VAL A 118 -15.90 -10.12 -5.60
C VAL A 118 -17.22 -9.74 -6.29
N ARG A 119 -17.18 -9.35 -7.55
CA ARG A 119 -18.38 -8.91 -8.28
C ARG A 119 -19.23 -10.04 -8.82
N TYR A 120 -18.61 -11.06 -9.38
CA TYR A 120 -19.31 -12.06 -10.19
C TYR A 120 -19.17 -13.49 -9.66
N GLY A 121 -18.38 -13.71 -8.60
CA GLY A 121 -18.11 -15.06 -8.07
C GLY A 121 -17.24 -15.91 -8.99
N LYS A 122 -16.46 -15.28 -9.90
CA LYS A 122 -15.62 -16.02 -10.82
C LYS A 122 -14.30 -16.42 -10.14
N GLY A 123 -14.01 -17.71 -10.18
CA GLY A 123 -12.83 -18.31 -9.59
C GLY A 123 -12.97 -18.60 -8.09
N ASP A 124 -11.90 -19.11 -7.50
CA ASP A 124 -11.75 -19.36 -6.07
C ASP A 124 -10.78 -18.35 -5.48
N PRO A 125 -11.17 -17.51 -4.50
CA PRO A 125 -10.31 -16.49 -3.93
C PRO A 125 -9.07 -17.10 -3.26
N ARG A 126 -9.19 -18.29 -2.65
CA ARG A 126 -8.05 -19.00 -2.03
C ARG A 126 -6.98 -19.36 -3.06
N ARG A 127 -7.43 -19.83 -4.22
CA ARG A 127 -6.55 -20.15 -5.34
C ARG A 127 -5.94 -18.90 -5.96
N ILE A 128 -6.76 -17.86 -6.22
CA ILE A 128 -6.29 -16.60 -6.80
C ILE A 128 -5.20 -15.98 -5.89
N MET A 129 -5.46 -15.87 -4.59
CA MET A 129 -4.49 -15.32 -3.65
C MET A 129 -3.18 -16.11 -3.63
N ARG A 130 -3.24 -17.44 -3.66
CA ARG A 130 -2.03 -18.29 -3.70
C ARG A 130 -1.24 -18.13 -5.00
N GLU A 131 -1.92 -17.99 -6.14
CA GLU A 131 -1.28 -17.82 -7.45
C GLU A 131 -0.67 -16.43 -7.63
N GLU A 132 -1.34 -15.38 -7.12
CA GLU A 132 -1.00 -14.00 -7.39
C GLU A 132 -0.12 -13.37 -6.30
N PHE A 133 -0.38 -13.67 -5.03
CA PHE A 133 0.38 -13.10 -3.93
C PHE A 133 1.66 -13.93 -3.67
N GLN A 134 2.66 -13.67 -4.50
CA GLN A 134 3.97 -14.30 -4.43
C GLN A 134 5.07 -13.24 -4.25
N ARG A 135 6.26 -13.62 -3.81
CA ARG A 135 7.41 -12.74 -3.54
C ARG A 135 7.04 -11.63 -2.55
N ASP A 136 7.24 -10.37 -2.93
CA ASP A 136 7.01 -9.20 -2.10
C ASP A 136 5.54 -8.98 -1.75
N TYR A 137 4.62 -9.64 -2.47
CA TYR A 137 3.18 -9.61 -2.21
C TYR A 137 2.66 -10.79 -1.38
N LEU A 138 3.54 -11.70 -0.93
CA LEU A 138 3.14 -12.88 -0.14
C LEU A 138 2.38 -12.53 1.16
N TRP A 139 2.60 -11.33 1.67
CA TRP A 139 1.98 -10.79 2.88
C TRP A 139 0.46 -10.69 2.78
N TRP A 140 -0.05 -10.50 1.57
CA TRP A 140 -1.48 -10.41 1.31
C TRP A 140 -2.15 -11.78 1.20
N ASN A 141 -1.40 -12.90 1.12
CA ASN A 141 -1.94 -14.26 1.19
C ASN A 141 -2.16 -14.67 2.66
N ASN A 142 -3.08 -14.02 3.33
CA ASN A 142 -3.40 -14.24 4.74
C ASN A 142 -4.91 -14.46 4.96
N THR A 143 -5.28 -14.83 6.18
CA THR A 143 -6.68 -15.12 6.53
C THR A 143 -7.56 -13.86 6.57
N ASP A 144 -6.98 -12.69 6.88
CA ASP A 144 -7.73 -11.45 7.04
C ASP A 144 -8.21 -10.93 5.68
N TYR A 145 -7.34 -10.87 4.68
CA TYR A 145 -7.73 -10.48 3.32
C TYR A 145 -8.67 -11.51 2.67
N LEU A 146 -8.50 -12.80 2.95
CA LEU A 146 -9.48 -13.79 2.49
C LEU A 146 -10.87 -13.52 3.06
N ARG A 147 -10.96 -13.25 4.38
CA ARG A 147 -12.21 -12.90 5.06
C ARG A 147 -12.85 -11.63 4.47
N LEU A 148 -12.05 -10.60 4.19
CA LEU A 148 -12.52 -9.39 3.52
C LEU A 148 -13.11 -9.69 2.14
N LEU A 149 -12.39 -10.45 1.29
CA LEU A 149 -12.87 -10.81 -0.05
C LEU A 149 -14.17 -11.61 -0.01
N GLU A 150 -14.27 -12.57 0.92
CA GLU A 150 -15.49 -13.37 1.13
C GLU A 150 -16.66 -12.48 1.61
N TRP A 151 -16.39 -11.51 2.51
CA TRP A 151 -17.39 -10.53 2.93
C TRP A 151 -17.83 -9.64 1.76
N MET A 152 -16.91 -9.11 0.96
CA MET A 152 -17.23 -8.28 -0.21
C MET A 152 -18.11 -9.05 -1.20
N ARG A 153 -17.80 -10.33 -1.44
CA ARG A 153 -18.65 -11.18 -2.29
C ARG A 153 -20.05 -11.37 -1.69
N ALA A 154 -20.15 -11.68 -0.42
CA ALA A 154 -21.42 -11.84 0.27
C ALA A 154 -22.24 -10.54 0.32
N TYR A 155 -21.56 -9.38 0.46
CA TYR A 155 -22.19 -8.06 0.33
C TYR A 155 -22.81 -7.88 -1.05
N ASN A 156 -22.06 -8.13 -2.13
CA ASN A 156 -22.52 -7.95 -3.50
C ASN A 156 -23.68 -8.88 -3.89
N VAL A 157 -23.72 -10.09 -3.33
CA VAL A 157 -24.88 -10.99 -3.52
C VAL A 157 -26.17 -10.38 -2.96
N ARG A 158 -26.06 -9.65 -1.85
CA ARG A 158 -27.21 -9.00 -1.19
C ARG A 158 -27.54 -7.61 -1.75
N HIS A 159 -26.57 -6.98 -2.42
CA HIS A 159 -26.68 -5.62 -2.95
C HIS A 159 -26.23 -5.59 -4.43
N PRO A 160 -26.97 -6.29 -5.34
CA PRO A 160 -26.54 -6.44 -6.74
C PRO A 160 -26.49 -5.10 -7.50
N ASP A 161 -27.33 -4.13 -7.11
CA ASP A 161 -27.43 -2.83 -7.76
C ASP A 161 -26.42 -1.79 -7.20
N ASP A 162 -25.77 -2.10 -6.07
CA ASP A 162 -24.82 -1.21 -5.40
C ASP A 162 -23.58 -1.99 -4.90
N PRO A 163 -22.84 -2.62 -5.81
CA PRO A 163 -21.77 -3.54 -5.45
C PRO A 163 -20.48 -2.83 -5.03
N VAL A 164 -19.78 -3.40 -4.05
CA VAL A 164 -18.40 -3.06 -3.74
C VAL A 164 -17.45 -3.70 -4.76
N GLN A 165 -16.28 -3.08 -4.93
CA GLN A 165 -15.27 -3.45 -5.90
C GLN A 165 -13.89 -3.59 -5.23
N PHE A 166 -13.02 -4.41 -5.83
CA PHE A 166 -11.64 -4.56 -5.41
C PHE A 166 -10.70 -4.12 -6.53
N MET A 167 -9.60 -3.45 -6.21
CA MET A 167 -8.55 -3.14 -7.18
C MET A 167 -7.16 -3.33 -6.58
N GLY A 168 -6.19 -3.64 -7.42
CA GLY A 168 -4.76 -3.47 -7.13
C GLY A 168 -4.27 -2.17 -7.75
N ASP A 169 -3.36 -1.48 -7.11
CA ASP A 169 -2.86 -0.20 -7.60
C ASP A 169 -1.43 -0.24 -8.14
N ASP A 170 -0.68 -1.31 -7.89
CA ASP A 170 0.73 -1.44 -8.25
C ASP A 170 0.95 -1.99 -9.67
N PHE A 171 2.14 -1.73 -10.21
CA PHE A 171 2.53 -2.13 -11.57
C PHE A 171 3.26 -3.46 -11.67
N ALA A 172 3.75 -4.03 -10.56
CA ALA A 172 4.79 -5.06 -10.58
C ALA A 172 4.45 -6.34 -11.38
N TRP A 173 3.18 -6.55 -11.70
CA TRP A 173 2.73 -7.69 -12.48
C TRP A 173 1.64 -7.31 -13.48
N ALA A 174 1.90 -7.55 -14.75
CA ALA A 174 0.90 -7.54 -15.80
C ALA A 174 0.58 -8.98 -16.21
N GLY A 175 -0.48 -9.55 -15.66
CA GLY A 175 -0.92 -10.91 -15.95
C GLY A 175 -1.27 -11.13 -17.41
N PRO A 176 -1.29 -12.40 -17.88
CA PRO A 176 -1.55 -12.73 -19.28
C PRO A 176 -2.90 -12.21 -19.80
N GLU A 177 -3.90 -12.11 -18.92
CA GLU A 177 -5.24 -11.62 -19.25
C GLU A 177 -5.25 -10.17 -19.75
N LEU A 178 -4.32 -9.32 -19.30
CA LEU A 178 -4.22 -7.94 -19.79
C LEU A 178 -3.85 -7.91 -21.27
N TYR A 179 -2.84 -8.69 -21.66
CA TYR A 179 -2.41 -8.84 -23.06
C TYR A 179 -3.55 -9.41 -23.91
N ASP A 180 -4.25 -10.42 -23.39
CA ASP A 180 -5.36 -11.06 -24.08
C ASP A 180 -6.55 -10.11 -24.31
N GLN A 181 -6.86 -9.27 -23.29
CA GLN A 181 -7.94 -8.27 -23.37
C GLN A 181 -7.60 -7.20 -24.43
N VAL A 182 -6.39 -6.66 -24.40
CA VAL A 182 -5.94 -5.68 -25.39
C VAL A 182 -5.98 -6.27 -26.79
N THR A 183 -5.41 -7.47 -26.98
CA THR A 183 -5.35 -8.13 -28.29
C THR A 183 -6.74 -8.45 -28.83
N ARG A 184 -7.66 -8.95 -27.99
CA ARG A 184 -9.07 -9.19 -28.37
C ARG A 184 -9.78 -7.90 -28.77
N TYR A 185 -9.56 -6.81 -28.03
CA TYR A 185 -10.13 -5.51 -28.40
C TYR A 185 -9.63 -5.05 -29.76
N VAL A 186 -8.30 -5.09 -30.00
CA VAL A 186 -7.66 -4.71 -31.25
C VAL A 186 -8.16 -5.57 -32.41
N ALA A 187 -8.26 -6.89 -32.21
CA ALA A 187 -8.80 -7.81 -33.24
C ALA A 187 -10.23 -7.46 -33.67
N ARG A 188 -11.07 -7.03 -32.73
CA ARG A 188 -12.49 -6.68 -32.97
C ARG A 188 -12.63 -5.27 -33.55
N ALA A 189 -11.96 -4.27 -32.94
CA ALA A 189 -12.22 -2.87 -33.26
C ALA A 189 -11.25 -2.29 -34.33
N HIS A 190 -10.03 -2.82 -34.41
CA HIS A 190 -8.96 -2.33 -35.26
C HIS A 190 -8.15 -3.48 -35.90
N PRO A 191 -8.80 -4.40 -36.67
CA PRO A 191 -8.17 -5.64 -37.13
C PRO A 191 -6.89 -5.42 -37.97
N GLY A 192 -6.77 -4.29 -38.66
CA GLY A 192 -5.55 -3.92 -39.39
C GLY A 192 -4.30 -3.72 -38.52
N LEU A 193 -4.48 -3.51 -37.18
CA LEU A 193 -3.38 -3.37 -36.22
C LEU A 193 -2.99 -4.69 -35.55
N LEU A 194 -3.78 -5.75 -35.70
CA LEU A 194 -3.58 -6.99 -34.94
C LEU A 194 -2.19 -7.60 -35.15
N ALA A 195 -1.71 -7.66 -36.36
CA ALA A 195 -0.37 -8.19 -36.69
C ALA A 195 0.73 -7.39 -35.94
N ARG A 196 0.60 -6.05 -35.92
CA ARG A 196 1.55 -5.18 -35.25
C ARG A 196 1.51 -5.37 -33.73
N PHE A 197 0.34 -5.49 -33.13
CA PHE A 197 0.20 -5.78 -31.67
C PHE A 197 0.78 -7.15 -31.31
N THR A 198 0.55 -8.17 -32.14
CA THR A 198 1.13 -9.50 -31.95
C THR A 198 2.67 -9.45 -31.98
N GLU A 199 3.23 -8.68 -32.89
CA GLU A 199 4.69 -8.46 -32.97
C GLU A 199 5.21 -7.72 -31.73
N LEU A 200 4.58 -6.60 -31.34
CA LEU A 200 5.01 -5.78 -30.20
C LEU A 200 4.93 -6.56 -28.87
N TYR A 201 3.92 -7.40 -28.69
CA TYR A 201 3.74 -8.21 -27.48
C TYR A 201 4.45 -9.58 -27.54
N ARG A 202 5.14 -9.90 -28.62
CA ARG A 202 5.84 -11.20 -28.78
C ARG A 202 6.85 -11.42 -27.63
N GLY A 203 6.67 -12.52 -26.87
CA GLY A 203 7.53 -12.90 -25.75
C GLY A 203 7.36 -12.05 -24.49
N LEU A 204 6.39 -11.12 -24.46
CA LEU A 204 6.10 -10.29 -23.28
C LEU A 204 4.97 -10.87 -22.42
N ARG A 205 3.98 -11.50 -23.06
CA ARG A 205 2.86 -12.12 -22.36
C ARG A 205 3.36 -13.24 -21.43
N PRO A 206 3.06 -13.19 -20.13
CA PRO A 206 3.49 -14.23 -19.19
C PRO A 206 2.91 -15.61 -19.54
N THR A 207 3.74 -16.64 -19.36
CA THR A 207 3.34 -18.05 -19.50
C THR A 207 3.64 -18.85 -18.23
N GLN A 208 4.18 -18.20 -17.20
CA GLN A 208 4.63 -18.80 -15.95
C GLN A 208 3.86 -18.20 -14.78
N ALA A 209 4.00 -18.81 -13.59
CA ALA A 209 3.51 -18.26 -12.34
C ALA A 209 4.15 -16.89 -12.05
N THR A 210 3.40 -16.02 -11.37
CA THR A 210 3.75 -14.61 -11.10
C THR A 210 5.16 -14.45 -10.56
N GLY A 211 5.53 -15.17 -9.51
CA GLY A 211 6.86 -15.05 -8.91
C GLY A 211 7.99 -15.47 -9.86
N ALA A 212 7.81 -16.59 -10.56
CA ALA A 212 8.81 -17.08 -11.52
C ALA A 212 9.00 -16.12 -12.70
N TYR A 213 7.92 -15.50 -13.18
CA TYR A 213 7.98 -14.51 -14.25
C TYR A 213 8.74 -13.25 -13.82
N ILE A 214 8.43 -12.70 -12.63
CA ILE A 214 9.12 -11.52 -12.10
C ILE A 214 10.61 -11.81 -11.93
N ASP A 215 10.98 -12.98 -11.37
CA ASP A 215 12.39 -13.40 -11.21
C ASP A 215 13.13 -13.47 -12.54
N GLN A 216 12.51 -14.02 -13.56
CA GLN A 216 13.10 -14.10 -14.88
C GLN A 216 13.20 -12.72 -15.56
N TYR A 217 12.19 -11.87 -15.37
CA TYR A 217 12.18 -10.52 -15.92
C TYR A 217 13.35 -9.69 -15.36
N LEU A 218 13.54 -9.73 -14.04
CA LEU A 218 14.64 -9.02 -13.38
C LEU A 218 16.03 -9.52 -13.74
N LYS A 219 16.16 -10.81 -14.12
CA LYS A 219 17.43 -11.40 -14.58
C LYS A 219 17.78 -11.01 -16.01
N LYS A 220 16.86 -10.45 -16.79
CA LYS A 220 17.14 -10.00 -18.17
C LYS A 220 18.13 -8.84 -18.17
N PRO A 221 19.01 -8.77 -19.20
CA PRO A 221 19.88 -7.63 -19.38
C PRO A 221 19.09 -6.30 -19.40
N TYR A 222 19.67 -5.26 -18.84
CA TYR A 222 19.03 -3.93 -18.79
C TYR A 222 18.59 -3.44 -20.17
N ALA A 223 19.42 -3.64 -21.22
CA ALA A 223 19.07 -3.28 -22.59
C ALA A 223 17.82 -4.01 -23.12
N GLU A 224 17.66 -5.30 -22.77
CA GLU A 224 16.47 -6.09 -23.15
C GLU A 224 15.22 -5.56 -22.44
N ARG A 225 15.32 -5.25 -21.13
CA ARG A 225 14.20 -4.66 -20.36
C ARG A 225 13.76 -3.31 -20.93
N LYS A 226 14.72 -2.49 -21.41
CA LYS A 226 14.41 -1.23 -22.10
C LYS A 226 13.72 -1.45 -23.44
N ASP A 227 14.14 -2.44 -24.24
CA ASP A 227 13.46 -2.80 -25.48
C ASP A 227 12.01 -3.24 -25.23
N MET A 228 11.80 -4.07 -24.21
CA MET A 228 10.46 -4.50 -23.80
C MET A 228 9.56 -3.29 -23.45
N ALA A 229 10.07 -2.30 -22.69
CA ALA A 229 9.36 -1.08 -22.38
C ALA A 229 9.10 -0.20 -23.61
N ALA A 230 10.03 -0.13 -24.57
CA ALA A 230 9.83 0.60 -25.80
C ALA A 230 8.69 -0.01 -26.64
N ARG A 231 8.64 -1.34 -26.73
CA ARG A 231 7.60 -2.09 -27.46
C ARG A 231 6.21 -1.92 -26.85
N THR A 232 6.09 -2.00 -25.49
CA THR A 232 4.81 -1.77 -24.81
C THR A 232 4.35 -0.33 -24.95
N GLY A 233 5.27 0.63 -24.86
CA GLY A 233 4.99 2.05 -25.07
C GLY A 233 4.50 2.35 -26.48
N GLU A 234 5.07 1.70 -27.52
CA GLU A 234 4.58 1.80 -28.90
C GLU A 234 3.18 1.23 -29.06
N ALA A 235 2.91 0.05 -28.48
CA ALA A 235 1.58 -0.56 -28.52
C ALA A 235 0.53 0.36 -27.88
N LEU A 236 0.82 0.93 -26.71
CA LEU A 236 -0.06 1.88 -26.04
C LEU A 236 -0.29 3.15 -26.88
N LYS A 237 0.79 3.69 -27.48
CA LYS A 237 0.70 4.86 -28.36
C LYS A 237 -0.19 4.59 -29.56
N LEU A 238 0.02 3.46 -30.25
CA LEU A 238 -0.80 3.05 -31.39
C LEU A 238 -2.28 2.92 -31.02
N LEU A 239 -2.59 2.33 -29.86
CA LEU A 239 -3.97 2.21 -29.40
C LEU A 239 -4.60 3.58 -29.11
N ARG A 240 -3.87 4.48 -28.44
CA ARG A 240 -4.34 5.84 -28.12
C ARG A 240 -4.58 6.72 -29.35
N GLN A 241 -3.94 6.41 -30.47
CA GLN A 241 -4.16 7.11 -31.74
C GLN A 241 -5.45 6.67 -32.45
N GLN A 242 -6.07 5.59 -32.01
CA GLN A 242 -7.31 5.11 -32.62
C GLN A 242 -8.53 5.85 -32.09
N SER A 243 -9.55 5.96 -32.93
CA SER A 243 -10.86 6.45 -32.50
C SER A 243 -11.52 5.41 -31.57
N PRO A 244 -12.18 5.85 -30.48
CA PRO A 244 -12.94 4.97 -29.60
C PRO A 244 -14.06 4.18 -30.31
N GLY A 245 -14.52 4.62 -31.47
CA GLY A 245 -15.66 4.02 -32.14
C GLY A 245 -16.97 4.14 -31.33
N ALA A 246 -17.91 3.23 -31.59
CA ALA A 246 -19.21 3.20 -30.91
C ALA A 246 -19.15 2.66 -29.46
N ASP A 247 -18.13 1.86 -29.13
CA ASP A 247 -17.96 1.25 -27.82
C ASP A 247 -16.83 1.96 -27.02
N ARG A 248 -17.09 3.20 -26.63
CA ARG A 248 -16.18 4.02 -25.84
C ARG A 248 -15.74 3.33 -24.54
N PRO A 249 -16.65 2.68 -23.76
CA PRO A 249 -16.23 1.95 -22.56
C PRO A 249 -15.22 0.85 -22.81
N ALA A 250 -15.40 0.05 -23.86
CA ALA A 250 -14.44 -1.01 -24.20
C ALA A 250 -13.09 -0.45 -24.65
N TYR A 251 -13.08 0.68 -25.38
CA TYR A 251 -11.86 1.39 -25.74
C TYR A 251 -11.09 1.87 -24.49
N ASP A 252 -11.79 2.55 -23.58
CA ASP A 252 -11.17 3.08 -22.36
C ASP A 252 -10.55 1.96 -21.50
N TRP A 253 -11.23 0.81 -21.40
CA TRP A 253 -10.67 -0.37 -20.72
C TRP A 253 -9.48 -0.97 -21.47
N ALA A 254 -9.53 -1.08 -22.81
CA ALA A 254 -8.40 -1.58 -23.59
C ALA A 254 -7.16 -0.68 -23.45
N VAL A 255 -7.35 0.65 -23.52
CA VAL A 255 -6.27 1.63 -23.26
C VAL A 255 -5.76 1.48 -21.81
N ARG A 256 -6.62 1.25 -20.84
CA ARG A 256 -6.21 1.06 -19.45
C ARG A 256 -5.39 -0.20 -19.25
N GLN A 257 -5.79 -1.33 -19.86
CA GLN A 257 -5.02 -2.58 -19.81
C GLN A 257 -3.66 -2.43 -20.50
N ALA A 258 -3.62 -1.80 -21.68
CA ALA A 258 -2.37 -1.51 -22.34
C ALA A 258 -1.47 -0.56 -21.53
N THR A 259 -2.07 0.38 -20.78
CA THR A 259 -1.33 1.24 -19.85
C THR A 259 -0.73 0.43 -18.71
N ALA A 260 -1.45 -0.52 -18.11
CA ALA A 260 -0.93 -1.36 -17.04
C ALA A 260 0.23 -2.26 -17.53
N VAL A 261 0.12 -2.80 -18.75
CA VAL A 261 1.22 -3.54 -19.41
C VAL A 261 2.45 -2.66 -19.57
N ASP A 262 2.28 -1.43 -20.05
CA ASP A 262 3.39 -0.47 -20.25
C ASP A 262 3.98 -0.01 -18.91
N GLN A 263 3.15 0.21 -17.88
CA GLN A 263 3.60 0.55 -16.54
C GLN A 263 4.52 -0.52 -15.96
N THR A 264 4.15 -1.81 -16.08
CA THR A 264 4.99 -2.94 -15.66
C THR A 264 6.34 -2.94 -16.41
N ALA A 265 6.31 -2.85 -17.73
CA ALA A 265 7.54 -2.90 -18.51
C ALA A 265 8.46 -1.71 -18.22
N ARG A 266 7.93 -0.50 -18.07
CA ARG A 266 8.70 0.69 -17.70
C ARG A 266 9.24 0.61 -16.26
N GLY A 267 8.47 0.09 -15.32
CA GLY A 267 8.92 -0.08 -13.93
C GLY A 267 10.14 -1.00 -13.84
N TYR A 268 10.21 -2.00 -14.70
CA TYR A 268 11.38 -2.88 -14.79
C TYR A 268 12.49 -2.40 -15.73
N ALA A 269 12.30 -1.29 -16.45
CA ALA A 269 13.31 -0.72 -17.34
C ALA A 269 14.26 0.27 -16.67
N PHE A 270 14.27 0.34 -15.33
CA PHE A 270 15.30 1.04 -14.56
C PHE A 270 16.50 0.12 -14.30
N ASP A 271 17.67 0.73 -14.12
CA ASP A 271 18.87 0.04 -13.62
C ASP A 271 18.87 0.05 -12.09
N PHE A 272 18.56 -1.08 -11.49
CA PHE A 272 18.48 -1.19 -10.03
C PHE A 272 19.84 -1.29 -9.33
N GLU A 273 20.95 -1.34 -10.09
CA GLU A 273 22.32 -1.28 -9.57
C GLU A 273 22.83 0.17 -9.48
N ASP A 274 22.16 1.12 -10.16
CA ASP A 274 22.41 2.55 -10.08
C ASP A 274 21.47 3.19 -9.04
N GLU A 275 21.99 3.74 -7.95
CA GLU A 275 21.22 4.33 -6.84
C GLU A 275 20.27 5.44 -7.30
N ARG A 276 20.67 6.25 -8.30
CA ARG A 276 19.79 7.31 -8.83
C ARG A 276 18.62 6.72 -9.60
N GLN A 277 18.86 5.66 -10.37
CA GLN A 277 17.82 4.97 -11.11
C GLN A 277 16.93 4.16 -10.17
N LEU A 278 17.46 3.60 -9.08
CA LEU A 278 16.67 2.96 -8.03
C LEU A 278 15.69 3.97 -7.40
N SER A 279 16.18 5.14 -6.98
CA SER A 279 15.32 6.21 -6.43
C SER A 279 14.28 6.68 -7.46
N ALA A 280 14.66 6.82 -8.74
CA ALA A 280 13.73 7.15 -9.82
C ALA A 280 12.67 6.05 -10.05
N ALA A 281 13.04 4.77 -9.92
CA ALA A 281 12.14 3.64 -10.02
C ALA A 281 11.10 3.64 -8.87
N MET A 282 11.52 3.91 -7.64
CA MET A 282 10.61 4.00 -6.49
C MET A 282 9.65 5.19 -6.65
N ARG A 283 10.15 6.35 -7.08
CA ARG A 283 9.29 7.50 -7.41
C ARG A 283 8.29 7.17 -8.53
N TYR A 284 8.73 6.44 -9.55
CA TYR A 284 7.86 5.98 -10.64
C TYR A 284 6.78 5.05 -10.11
N ARG A 285 7.12 4.07 -9.25
CA ARG A 285 6.17 3.15 -8.63
C ARG A 285 5.05 3.92 -7.93
N ASP A 286 5.41 4.81 -7.02
CA ASP A 286 4.43 5.58 -6.25
C ASP A 286 3.56 6.50 -7.14
N SER A 287 4.13 7.08 -8.21
CA SER A 287 3.32 7.85 -9.17
C SER A 287 2.32 6.97 -9.93
N VAL A 288 2.72 5.74 -10.30
CA VAL A 288 1.84 4.79 -10.99
C VAL A 288 0.72 4.33 -10.05
N MET A 289 1.04 4.01 -8.79
CA MET A 289 0.04 3.62 -7.80
C MET A 289 -1.00 4.72 -7.60
N ALA A 290 -0.57 5.99 -7.49
CA ALA A 290 -1.48 7.13 -7.41
C ALA A 290 -2.33 7.31 -8.67
N ASP A 291 -1.73 7.16 -9.86
CA ASP A 291 -2.42 7.22 -11.15
C ASP A 291 -3.52 6.17 -11.26
N ASN A 292 -3.22 4.96 -10.79
CA ASN A 292 -4.14 3.83 -10.86
C ASN A 292 -5.34 4.04 -9.94
N VAL A 293 -5.14 4.50 -8.69
CA VAL A 293 -6.21 4.82 -7.75
C VAL A 293 -7.07 5.97 -8.27
N ALA A 294 -6.46 7.06 -8.72
CA ALA A 294 -7.17 8.22 -9.21
C ALA A 294 -8.00 7.88 -10.47
N TRP A 295 -7.41 7.15 -11.41
CA TRP A 295 -8.14 6.68 -12.60
C TRP A 295 -9.34 5.81 -12.25
N TRP A 296 -9.17 4.88 -11.28
CA TRP A 296 -10.27 4.01 -10.85
C TRP A 296 -11.41 4.81 -10.23
N ALA A 297 -11.07 5.69 -9.29
CA ALA A 297 -12.06 6.55 -8.62
C ALA A 297 -12.83 7.45 -9.61
N GLU A 298 -12.14 7.98 -10.63
CA GLU A 298 -12.74 8.78 -11.68
C GLU A 298 -13.62 7.95 -12.60
N ARG A 299 -13.12 6.80 -13.06
CA ARG A 299 -13.80 5.92 -14.01
C ARG A 299 -15.05 5.27 -13.44
N THR A 300 -15.01 4.88 -12.17
CA THR A 300 -16.15 4.21 -11.51
C THR A 300 -17.08 5.18 -10.81
N GLY A 301 -16.63 6.41 -10.54
CA GLY A 301 -17.37 7.38 -9.72
C GLY A 301 -17.42 7.02 -8.22
N THR A 302 -16.71 5.95 -7.78
CA THR A 302 -16.79 5.45 -6.41
C THR A 302 -15.74 6.07 -5.50
N LYS A 303 -16.05 6.16 -4.20
CA LYS A 303 -15.06 6.46 -3.17
C LYS A 303 -14.20 5.23 -2.89
N VAL A 304 -12.92 5.47 -2.62
CA VAL A 304 -11.89 4.43 -2.50
C VAL A 304 -11.26 4.45 -1.11
N LEU A 305 -11.26 3.32 -0.41
CA LEU A 305 -10.33 3.07 0.68
C LEU A 305 -9.08 2.41 0.08
N LEU A 306 -7.94 3.09 0.21
CA LEU A 306 -6.63 2.60 -0.22
C LEU A 306 -5.91 1.97 0.97
N SER A 307 -5.65 0.67 0.91
CA SER A 307 -4.87 -0.10 1.88
C SER A 307 -3.44 -0.27 1.37
N ALA A 308 -2.50 0.41 2.01
CA ALA A 308 -1.08 0.32 1.69
C ALA A 308 -0.23 0.51 2.96
N HIS A 309 1.10 0.42 2.84
CA HIS A 309 2.00 0.78 3.93
C HIS A 309 1.88 2.26 4.32
N ASN A 310 2.20 2.61 5.57
CA ASN A 310 2.24 4.00 6.04
C ASN A 310 3.03 4.91 5.09
N ALA A 311 4.20 4.46 4.64
CA ALA A 311 5.04 5.21 3.73
C ALA A 311 4.28 5.60 2.46
N HIS A 312 3.58 4.64 1.82
CA HIS A 312 2.85 4.91 0.57
C HIS A 312 1.67 5.88 0.76
N VAL A 313 0.94 5.81 1.88
CA VAL A 313 -0.19 6.73 2.11
C VAL A 313 0.24 8.11 2.64
N ALA A 314 1.49 8.27 3.07
CA ALA A 314 2.01 9.49 3.65
C ALA A 314 2.22 10.62 2.63
N TYR A 315 2.26 11.86 3.12
CA TYR A 315 2.62 13.05 2.33
C TYR A 315 4.14 13.28 2.26
N VAL A 316 4.85 12.89 3.31
CA VAL A 316 6.30 13.07 3.43
C VAL A 316 6.94 11.70 3.50
N PRO A 317 7.96 11.42 2.67
CA PRO A 317 8.67 10.15 2.72
C PRO A 317 9.42 9.98 4.04
N ASP A 318 9.43 8.76 4.56
CA ASP A 318 10.25 8.35 5.69
C ASP A 318 11.72 8.09 5.28
N ASP A 319 11.94 7.66 4.04
CA ASP A 319 13.25 7.47 3.43
C ASP A 319 13.40 8.27 2.11
N PRO A 320 13.62 9.59 2.17
CA PRO A 320 13.66 10.44 0.98
C PRO A 320 14.82 10.15 0.02
N ALA A 321 15.85 9.45 0.46
CA ALA A 321 16.96 9.05 -0.40
C ALA A 321 16.53 8.00 -1.44
N HIS A 322 15.76 7.01 -1.02
CA HIS A 322 15.27 5.95 -1.88
C HIS A 322 13.86 6.21 -2.41
N TYR A 323 13.01 6.86 -1.62
CA TYR A 323 11.62 7.19 -1.95
C TYR A 323 11.39 8.70 -1.96
N PRO A 324 11.75 9.42 -3.01
CA PRO A 324 11.74 10.89 -3.01
C PRO A 324 10.34 11.52 -3.01
N LYS A 325 9.30 10.76 -3.36
CA LYS A 325 7.91 11.19 -3.29
C LYS A 325 6.96 10.00 -3.24
N MET A 326 6.07 9.99 -2.26
CA MET A 326 5.16 8.90 -1.95
C MET A 326 3.84 9.00 -2.72
N GLN A 327 3.13 7.88 -2.83
CA GLN A 327 1.80 7.79 -3.44
C GLN A 327 0.81 8.79 -2.85
N GLY A 328 0.78 8.93 -1.51
CA GLY A 328 -0.10 9.89 -0.82
C GLY A 328 0.17 11.33 -1.23
N ALA A 329 1.45 11.71 -1.44
CA ALA A 329 1.79 13.04 -1.94
C ALA A 329 1.32 13.26 -3.38
N PHE A 330 1.42 12.24 -4.26
CA PHE A 330 0.89 12.31 -5.62
C PHE A 330 -0.65 12.40 -5.63
N LEU A 331 -1.32 11.64 -4.75
CA LEU A 331 -2.78 11.71 -4.60
C LEU A 331 -3.22 13.07 -4.08
N ARG A 332 -2.50 13.66 -3.09
CA ARG A 332 -2.79 15.00 -2.59
C ARG A 332 -2.63 16.06 -3.68
N ASP A 333 -1.59 15.98 -4.52
CA ASP A 333 -1.39 16.90 -5.64
C ASP A 333 -2.56 16.88 -6.64
N ARG A 334 -3.18 15.72 -6.85
CA ARG A 334 -4.26 15.53 -7.81
C ARG A 334 -5.64 15.82 -7.26
N LEU A 335 -5.88 15.39 -6.03
CA LEU A 335 -7.20 15.37 -5.41
C LEU A 335 -7.39 16.48 -4.38
N GLY A 336 -6.31 17.16 -3.97
CA GLY A 336 -6.36 18.16 -2.91
C GLY A 336 -6.94 17.56 -1.62
N ASP A 337 -7.90 18.24 -1.03
CA ASP A 337 -8.57 17.81 0.21
C ASP A 337 -9.52 16.61 0.04
N ALA A 338 -9.74 16.16 -1.21
CA ALA A 338 -10.47 14.93 -1.46
C ALA A 338 -9.63 13.64 -1.22
N TYR A 339 -8.34 13.79 -0.86
CA TYR A 339 -7.49 12.72 -0.34
C TYR A 339 -7.19 12.97 1.14
N VAL A 340 -7.43 11.95 1.98
CA VAL A 340 -7.11 11.96 3.41
C VAL A 340 -6.17 10.80 3.72
N SER A 341 -5.07 11.08 4.41
CA SER A 341 -4.09 10.10 4.86
C SER A 341 -4.30 9.74 6.33
N VAL A 342 -4.43 8.43 6.60
CA VAL A 342 -4.55 7.86 7.95
C VAL A 342 -3.35 6.95 8.19
N GLY A 343 -2.44 7.36 9.07
CA GLY A 343 -1.29 6.55 9.48
C GLY A 343 -1.61 5.63 10.66
N PHE A 344 -0.81 4.58 10.81
CA PHE A 344 -0.86 3.68 11.96
C PHE A 344 0.45 3.69 12.74
N THR A 345 0.37 3.52 14.06
CA THR A 345 1.49 3.25 14.95
C THR A 345 1.14 2.11 15.90
N PHE A 346 2.15 1.40 16.43
CA PHE A 346 1.94 0.38 17.44
C PHE A 346 3.06 0.38 18.50
N TYR A 347 2.69 0.18 19.76
CA TYR A 347 3.65 0.25 20.85
C TYR A 347 4.48 -1.02 21.00
N ARG A 348 3.85 -2.21 20.89
CA ARG A 348 4.50 -3.52 20.97
C ARG A 348 3.73 -4.56 20.18
N GLY A 349 4.33 -5.73 19.98
CA GLY A 349 3.60 -6.84 19.39
C GLY A 349 4.40 -7.64 18.39
N SER A 350 3.73 -8.41 17.55
CA SER A 350 4.36 -9.30 16.58
C SER A 350 3.87 -9.06 15.15
N PHE A 351 4.71 -9.42 14.21
CA PHE A 351 4.48 -9.36 12.76
C PHE A 351 5.31 -10.42 12.06
N ASN A 352 4.97 -10.72 10.81
CA ASN A 352 5.84 -11.52 9.97
C ASN A 352 6.68 -10.61 9.07
N ALA A 353 7.92 -10.99 8.81
CA ALA A 353 8.81 -10.31 7.89
C ALA A 353 9.85 -11.28 7.33
N THR A 354 10.52 -10.90 6.24
CA THR A 354 11.67 -11.63 5.71
C THR A 354 12.88 -11.34 6.57
N ALA A 355 13.52 -12.39 7.08
CA ALA A 355 14.77 -12.33 7.82
C ALA A 355 15.98 -12.19 6.88
N PRO A 356 17.20 -11.85 7.37
CA PRO A 356 18.41 -11.72 6.55
C PRO A 356 18.82 -13.00 5.79
N ASP A 357 18.31 -14.17 6.20
CA ASP A 357 18.48 -15.45 5.50
C ASP A 357 17.36 -15.74 4.48
N GLU A 358 16.63 -14.69 4.06
CA GLU A 358 15.53 -14.74 3.09
C GLU A 358 14.32 -15.60 3.50
N LYS A 359 14.24 -16.01 4.77
CA LYS A 359 13.10 -16.78 5.29
C LYS A 359 12.09 -15.87 5.96
N VAL A 360 10.83 -16.12 5.69
CA VAL A 360 9.73 -15.50 6.43
C VAL A 360 9.70 -16.02 7.86
N ARG A 361 9.69 -15.10 8.83
CA ARG A 361 9.64 -15.40 10.26
C ARG A 361 8.68 -14.46 10.97
N ARG A 362 8.14 -14.94 12.08
CA ARG A 362 7.45 -14.12 13.04
C ARG A 362 8.49 -13.44 13.95
N PHE A 363 8.39 -12.13 14.04
CA PHE A 363 9.16 -11.29 14.95
C PHE A 363 8.26 -10.74 16.05
N THR A 364 8.86 -10.44 17.20
CA THR A 364 8.14 -9.81 18.32
C THR A 364 8.98 -8.65 18.84
N LEU A 365 8.36 -7.47 18.93
CA LEU A 365 8.95 -6.28 19.51
C LEU A 365 8.35 -6.02 20.89
N GLY A 366 9.22 -5.71 21.83
CA GLY A 366 8.83 -5.17 23.13
C GLY A 366 8.31 -3.72 23.04
N PRO A 367 8.09 -3.08 24.18
CA PRO A 367 7.76 -1.66 24.25
C PRO A 367 8.68 -0.79 23.39
N ALA A 368 8.10 0.22 22.72
CA ALA A 368 8.90 1.19 21.96
C ALA A 368 9.85 1.95 22.89
N ALA A 369 11.06 2.23 22.39
CA ALA A 369 12.09 2.89 23.16
C ALA A 369 11.66 4.31 23.59
N PRO A 370 12.12 4.79 24.76
CA PRO A 370 11.91 6.18 25.14
C PRO A 370 12.46 7.14 24.07
N GLY A 371 11.65 8.13 23.69
CA GLY A 371 11.98 9.06 22.61
C GLY A 371 11.30 8.75 21.28
N ASN A 372 10.86 7.52 21.07
CA ASN A 372 10.04 7.16 19.91
C ASN A 372 8.65 7.81 20.00
N ASN A 373 8.04 8.04 18.83
CA ASN A 373 6.66 8.52 18.76
C ASN A 373 5.72 7.59 19.53
N GLU A 374 5.81 6.29 19.35
CA GLU A 374 4.95 5.27 19.97
C GLU A 374 5.09 5.26 21.50
N SER A 375 6.29 5.53 22.04
CA SER A 375 6.52 5.59 23.49
C SER A 375 5.74 6.72 24.16
N THR A 376 5.49 7.82 23.46
CA THR A 376 4.66 8.93 23.96
C THR A 376 3.19 8.67 23.70
N LEU A 377 2.85 8.18 22.52
CA LEU A 377 1.46 7.90 22.13
C LEU A 377 0.80 6.85 23.04
N ASP A 378 1.53 5.82 23.45
CA ASP A 378 1.03 4.76 24.32
C ASP A 378 0.74 5.19 25.77
N ARG A 379 1.18 6.39 26.15
CA ARG A 379 0.88 7.01 27.47
C ARG A 379 -0.45 7.76 27.48
N VAL A 380 -1.11 7.92 26.34
CA VAL A 380 -2.50 8.39 26.26
C VAL A 380 -3.40 7.38 26.96
N ARG A 381 -4.38 7.84 27.73
CA ARG A 381 -5.23 6.97 28.57
C ARG A 381 -5.96 5.86 27.80
N HIS A 382 -6.21 6.07 26.49
CA HIS A 382 -6.75 5.06 25.60
C HIS A 382 -5.61 4.30 24.95
N GLN A 383 -5.60 2.99 25.08
CA GLN A 383 -4.55 2.15 24.50
C GLN A 383 -4.67 2.06 22.99
N ASP A 384 -5.92 1.88 22.48
CA ASP A 384 -6.23 1.88 21.07
C ASP A 384 -7.15 3.07 20.78
N TYR A 385 -6.74 3.94 19.85
CA TYR A 385 -7.49 5.17 19.59
C TYR A 385 -7.20 5.75 18.20
N VAL A 386 -8.09 6.64 17.77
CA VAL A 386 -7.90 7.49 16.60
C VAL A 386 -7.85 8.97 17.01
N VAL A 387 -6.99 9.74 16.36
CA VAL A 387 -6.83 11.18 16.59
C VAL A 387 -6.65 11.95 15.28
N ASP A 388 -7.33 13.09 15.12
CA ASP A 388 -7.12 14.01 14.02
C ASP A 388 -5.93 14.93 14.31
N LEU A 389 -4.85 14.76 13.55
CA LEU A 389 -3.59 15.50 13.74
C LEU A 389 -3.72 16.98 13.30
N ARG A 390 -4.64 17.29 12.40
CA ARG A 390 -4.89 18.64 11.88
C ARG A 390 -5.53 19.53 12.95
N THR A 391 -6.39 18.94 13.79
CA THR A 391 -7.16 19.63 14.82
C THR A 391 -6.62 19.41 16.23
N ALA A 392 -5.51 18.68 16.38
CA ALA A 392 -4.87 18.42 17.66
C ALA A 392 -4.71 19.71 18.50
N PRO A 393 -4.93 19.67 19.83
CA PRO A 393 -4.82 20.83 20.70
C PRO A 393 -3.43 21.49 20.62
N ARG A 394 -3.37 22.82 20.77
CA ARG A 394 -2.14 23.62 20.62
C ARG A 394 -0.90 23.04 21.31
N PRO A 395 -0.96 22.53 22.55
CA PRO A 395 0.23 21.99 23.22
C PRO A 395 0.86 20.77 22.52
N ALA A 396 0.06 19.95 21.81
CA ALA A 396 0.56 18.77 21.11
C ALA A 396 1.13 19.08 19.71
N ARG A 397 0.74 20.21 19.08
CA ARG A 397 1.10 20.51 17.68
C ARG A 397 2.61 20.58 17.39
N PRO A 398 3.44 21.27 18.20
CA PRO A 398 4.89 21.26 17.96
C PRO A 398 5.47 19.86 18.01
N TRP A 399 5.06 19.06 19.01
CA TRP A 399 5.51 17.69 19.19
C TRP A 399 5.12 16.80 18.01
N LEU A 400 3.89 16.89 17.50
CA LEU A 400 3.41 16.12 16.36
C LEU A 400 4.09 16.48 15.02
N ARG A 401 4.67 17.68 14.93
CA ARG A 401 5.37 18.20 13.74
C ARG A 401 6.86 17.95 13.75
N GLU A 402 7.42 17.54 14.87
CA GLU A 402 8.82 17.20 15.03
C GLU A 402 9.05 15.74 14.67
N ALA A 403 10.09 15.46 13.89
CA ALA A 403 10.46 14.12 13.48
C ALA A 403 11.10 13.36 14.66
N ARG A 404 10.70 12.12 14.87
CA ARG A 404 11.21 11.22 15.90
C ARG A 404 11.27 9.79 15.39
N PRO A 405 12.16 8.96 15.96
CA PRO A 405 12.19 7.54 15.66
C PRO A 405 10.81 6.92 15.75
N THR A 406 10.43 6.19 14.71
CA THR A 406 9.09 5.61 14.53
C THR A 406 9.22 4.28 13.84
N ARG A 407 8.45 3.31 14.24
CA ARG A 407 8.41 1.99 13.61
C ARG A 407 7.70 2.09 12.27
N SER A 408 8.45 1.83 11.21
CA SER A 408 7.96 1.73 9.84
C SER A 408 8.60 0.51 9.20
N ILE A 409 7.94 -0.64 9.31
CA ILE A 409 8.50 -1.96 8.97
C ILE A 409 7.80 -2.46 7.70
N GLY A 410 8.56 -2.55 6.61
CA GLY A 410 8.09 -3.10 5.35
C GLY A 410 8.13 -4.63 5.33
N THR A 411 8.66 -5.19 4.25
CA THR A 411 8.73 -6.64 4.00
C THR A 411 9.86 -7.35 4.72
N ALA A 412 10.88 -6.62 5.21
CA ALA A 412 12.08 -7.19 5.82
C ALA A 412 12.31 -6.70 7.26
N TYR A 413 12.94 -7.55 8.09
CA TYR A 413 13.34 -7.18 9.45
C TYR A 413 14.58 -8.00 9.87
N PRO A 414 15.59 -7.45 10.63
CA PRO A 414 15.59 -6.11 11.24
C PRO A 414 15.75 -4.98 10.22
N TRP A 415 15.14 -3.84 10.53
CA TRP A 415 15.21 -2.62 9.74
C TRP A 415 15.32 -1.41 10.67
N PRO A 416 16.10 -0.36 10.33
CA PRO A 416 16.17 0.86 11.13
C PRO A 416 14.82 1.54 11.30
N GLU A 417 14.60 2.17 12.45
CA GLU A 417 13.49 3.10 12.63
C GLU A 417 13.77 4.40 11.87
N TYR A 418 12.71 5.03 11.38
CA TYR A 418 12.81 6.29 10.65
C TYR A 418 12.34 7.46 11.50
N ASP A 419 12.93 8.64 11.31
CA ASP A 419 12.49 9.87 11.94
C ASP A 419 11.27 10.44 11.23
N ILE A 420 10.08 10.24 11.81
CA ILE A 420 8.79 10.62 11.21
C ILE A 420 8.12 11.74 12.00
N ALA A 421 7.76 12.82 11.31
CA ALA A 421 6.94 13.91 11.82
C ALA A 421 5.45 13.60 11.52
N LEU A 422 4.73 13.03 12.49
CA LEU A 422 3.39 12.45 12.30
C LEU A 422 2.41 13.41 11.61
N ALA A 423 2.31 14.67 12.09
CA ALA A 423 1.36 15.65 11.53
C ALA A 423 1.85 16.32 10.23
N ARG A 424 3.02 15.97 9.71
CA ARG A 424 3.44 16.30 8.36
C ARG A 424 3.17 15.17 7.38
N SER A 425 3.18 13.95 7.91
CA SER A 425 3.03 12.73 7.11
C SER A 425 1.58 12.30 6.92
N HIS A 426 0.70 12.58 7.91
CA HIS A 426 -0.69 12.11 7.89
C HIS A 426 -1.66 13.18 8.43
N ASP A 427 -2.92 13.08 8.03
CA ASP A 427 -4.03 13.89 8.55
C ASP A 427 -4.59 13.31 9.86
N VAL A 428 -4.65 11.99 9.92
CA VAL A 428 -5.25 11.23 11.03
C VAL A 428 -4.26 10.13 11.43
N LEU A 429 -4.22 9.81 12.71
CA LEU A 429 -3.41 8.74 13.25
C LEU A 429 -4.29 7.75 14.01
N ILE A 430 -4.05 6.47 13.79
CA ILE A 430 -4.54 5.38 14.62
C ILE A 430 -3.34 4.80 15.38
N HIS A 431 -3.46 4.75 16.71
CA HIS A 431 -2.46 4.11 17.57
C HIS A 431 -3.04 2.83 18.15
N LEU A 432 -2.25 1.74 18.11
CA LEU A 432 -2.58 0.46 18.73
C LEU A 432 -1.53 0.13 19.79
N HIS A 433 -1.98 -0.19 20.99
CA HIS A 433 -1.09 -0.61 22.06
C HIS A 433 -0.33 -1.89 21.70
N ARG A 434 -1.03 -2.85 21.08
CA ARG A 434 -0.44 -4.14 20.72
C ARG A 434 -0.99 -4.63 19.39
N VAL A 435 -0.09 -5.25 18.62
CA VAL A 435 -0.45 -5.96 17.39
C VAL A 435 0.03 -7.40 17.43
N GLU A 436 -0.62 -8.27 16.66
CA GLU A 436 -0.26 -9.67 16.49
C GLU A 436 0.05 -9.97 15.02
N ALA A 437 0.97 -10.92 14.79
CA ALA A 437 1.32 -11.35 13.45
C ALA A 437 0.11 -11.96 12.74
N ALA A 438 -0.11 -11.58 11.48
CA ALA A 438 -1.15 -12.15 10.64
C ALA A 438 -0.92 -13.65 10.39
N THR A 439 -2.01 -14.40 10.24
CA THR A 439 -1.94 -15.81 9.86
C THR A 439 -1.78 -15.91 8.34
N LEU A 440 -0.53 -16.14 7.91
CA LEU A 440 -0.23 -16.40 6.51
C LEU A 440 -0.84 -17.76 6.10
N ARG A 441 -1.32 -17.83 4.87
CA ARG A 441 -1.89 -19.05 4.28
C ARG A 441 -0.81 -19.78 3.51
N ASP A 442 -1.05 -21.09 3.26
CA ASP A 442 -0.14 -21.93 2.50
C ASP A 442 0.13 -21.36 1.09
N ARG A 443 1.38 -21.48 0.67
CA ARG A 443 1.90 -21.01 -0.62
C ARG A 443 1.48 -21.92 -1.76
#